data_9488f8b41cc5e5953b9bfdae342dc22a
#
_entry.id   9488f8b41cc5e5953b9bfdae342dc22a
#
_cell.length_a   1.000
_cell.length_b   1.000
_cell.length_c   1.000
_cell.angle_alpha   90.00
_cell.angle_beta   90.00
_cell.angle_gamma   90.00
#
_symmetry.space_group_name_H-M   'P 1'
#
loop_
_entity.id
_entity.type
_entity.pdbx_description
1 polymer ?
#
loop_
_entity_poly.entity_id
_entity_poly.type
_entity_poly.pdbx_seq_one_letter_code
_entity_poly.pdbx_strand_id
1 'polypeptide(L)'
;MHTPGPWTVDPKTLAVYAPDRHGHAAAVRVAECGRTLLPTAEIAANAALVAAAPDLLAESRRLLARLQEMAIHPSHYAGLAAAIARATGDQ
;
A
#
# COMPACT_ATOMS: atom_id res chain seq x y z
N MET A 1 -4.19 6.43 10.58
CA MET A 1 -3.00 6.64 9.72
C MET A 1 -2.26 5.32 9.59
N HIS A 2 -1.84 4.97 8.39
CA HIS A 2 -1.15 3.70 8.16
C HIS A 2 0.32 3.76 8.57
N THR A 3 0.93 2.61 8.79
CA THR A 3 2.36 2.50 9.06
C THR A 3 3.16 3.03 7.87
N PRO A 4 4.10 3.95 8.07
CA PRO A 4 4.87 4.50 6.95
C PRO A 4 5.70 3.45 6.21
N GLY A 5 5.82 3.66 4.90
CA GLY A 5 6.71 2.85 4.08
C GLY A 5 8.14 3.37 4.06
N PRO A 6 8.97 2.76 3.25
CA PRO A 6 8.68 1.66 2.35
C PRO A 6 8.43 0.34 3.07
N TRP A 7 7.59 -0.50 2.49
CA TRP A 7 7.35 -1.85 3.01
C TRP A 7 8.10 -2.86 2.14
N THR A 8 8.62 -3.91 2.76
CA THR A 8 9.40 -4.93 2.06
C THR A 8 8.84 -6.32 2.35
N VAL A 9 9.07 -7.24 1.42
CA VAL A 9 8.63 -8.64 1.54
C VAL A 9 9.82 -9.49 1.97
N ASP A 10 9.62 -10.31 3.01
CA ASP A 10 10.59 -11.34 3.38
C ASP A 10 10.47 -12.50 2.37
N PRO A 11 11.54 -12.81 1.62
CA PRO A 11 11.45 -13.86 0.60
C PRO A 11 11.22 -15.27 1.15
N LYS A 12 11.49 -15.50 2.43
CA LYS A 12 11.29 -16.81 3.05
C LYS A 12 9.89 -17.02 3.55
N THR A 13 9.32 -16.03 4.25
CA THR A 13 8.02 -16.15 4.89
C THR A 13 6.91 -15.48 4.10
N LEU A 14 7.25 -14.62 3.13
CA LEU A 14 6.33 -13.79 2.36
C LEU A 14 5.50 -12.86 3.25
N ALA A 15 5.99 -12.56 4.44
CA ALA A 15 5.42 -11.53 5.29
C ALA A 15 5.93 -10.16 4.85
N VAL A 16 5.12 -9.12 5.08
CA VAL A 16 5.45 -7.76 4.69
C VAL A 16 5.87 -6.98 5.94
N TYR A 17 7.00 -6.30 5.87
CA TYR A 17 7.56 -5.55 6.99
C TYR A 17 7.77 -4.10 6.65
N ALA A 18 7.56 -3.24 7.65
CA ALA A 18 7.90 -1.82 7.60
C ALA A 18 9.16 -1.57 8.41
N PRO A 19 9.96 -0.52 8.08
CA PRO A 19 11.10 -0.17 8.90
C PRO A 19 10.67 0.30 10.29
N ASP A 20 11.48 0.00 11.30
CA ASP A 20 11.24 0.47 12.65
C ASP A 20 11.67 1.94 12.76
N ARG A 21 10.73 2.81 13.07
CA ARG A 21 10.98 4.25 13.16
C ARG A 21 11.73 4.67 14.42
N HIS A 22 11.88 3.76 15.37
CA HIS A 22 12.54 4.06 16.65
C HIS A 22 14.01 3.68 16.65
N GLY A 23 14.56 3.30 15.49
CA GLY A 23 15.97 2.96 15.37
C GLY A 23 16.33 1.58 15.87
N HIS A 24 15.36 0.73 16.16
CA HIS A 24 15.61 -0.65 16.53
C HIS A 24 15.94 -1.48 15.29
N ALA A 25 16.70 -2.55 15.47
CA ALA A 25 17.08 -3.41 14.35
C ALA A 25 15.89 -4.24 13.82
N ALA A 26 14.88 -4.46 14.64
CA ALA A 26 13.73 -5.29 14.27
C ALA A 26 12.73 -4.49 13.43
N ALA A 27 12.35 -5.04 12.27
CA ALA A 27 11.30 -4.46 11.45
C ALA A 27 9.92 -4.79 12.02
N VAL A 28 8.93 -3.93 11.73
CA VAL A 28 7.55 -4.14 12.14
C VAL A 28 6.82 -4.96 11.08
N ARG A 29 6.20 -6.06 11.48
CA ARG A 29 5.39 -6.86 10.55
C ARG A 29 4.09 -6.14 10.27
N VAL A 30 3.84 -5.84 9.00
CA VAL A 30 2.62 -5.17 8.54
C VAL A 30 1.56 -6.19 8.13
N ALA A 31 1.97 -7.25 7.43
CA ALA A 31 1.05 -8.26 6.94
C ALA A 31 1.76 -9.61 6.85
N GLU A 32 0.98 -10.68 6.93
CA GLU A 32 1.50 -12.04 6.78
C GLU A 32 0.73 -12.75 5.68
N CYS A 33 1.37 -12.85 4.51
CA CYS A 33 0.72 -13.41 3.32
C CYS A 33 1.00 -14.90 3.14
N GLY A 34 1.99 -15.45 3.87
CA GLY A 34 2.42 -16.83 3.69
C GLY A 34 1.58 -17.89 4.35
N ARG A 35 0.63 -17.51 5.22
CA ARG A 35 -0.21 -18.47 5.95
C ARG A 35 -1.55 -18.67 5.28
N THR A 36 -1.52 -19.16 4.05
CA THR A 36 -2.74 -19.48 3.31
C THR A 36 -2.56 -20.77 2.55
N LEU A 37 -3.66 -21.32 2.02
CA LEU A 37 -3.63 -22.51 1.18
C LEU A 37 -3.54 -22.15 -0.31
N LEU A 38 -3.28 -20.91 -0.63
CA LEU A 38 -3.14 -20.44 -2.02
C LEU A 38 -1.82 -20.92 -2.62
N PRO A 39 -1.75 -21.02 -3.97
CA PRO A 39 -0.48 -21.32 -4.63
C PRO A 39 0.61 -20.31 -4.27
N THR A 40 1.85 -20.77 -4.20
CA THR A 40 3.00 -19.92 -3.82
C THR A 40 3.12 -18.68 -4.70
N ALA A 41 2.89 -18.81 -6.01
CA ALA A 41 2.96 -17.66 -6.92
C ALA A 41 1.91 -16.60 -6.58
N GLU A 42 0.71 -17.02 -6.18
CA GLU A 42 -0.36 -16.11 -5.79
C GLU A 42 -0.05 -15.44 -4.46
N ILE A 43 0.50 -16.18 -3.50
CA ILE A 43 0.93 -15.62 -2.22
C ILE A 43 2.01 -14.56 -2.44
N ALA A 44 2.99 -14.85 -3.30
CA ALA A 44 4.05 -13.90 -3.60
C ALA A 44 3.51 -12.65 -4.28
N ALA A 45 2.56 -12.80 -5.20
CA ALA A 45 1.92 -11.66 -5.86
C ALA A 45 1.13 -10.80 -4.86
N ASN A 46 0.42 -11.44 -3.93
CA ASN A 46 -0.31 -10.72 -2.90
C ASN A 46 0.65 -9.95 -1.99
N ALA A 47 1.75 -10.57 -1.59
CA ALA A 47 2.76 -9.91 -0.75
C ALA A 47 3.37 -8.71 -1.46
N ALA A 48 3.68 -8.83 -2.75
CA ALA A 48 4.21 -7.73 -3.55
C ALA A 48 3.22 -6.56 -3.63
N LEU A 49 1.94 -6.87 -3.81
CA LEU A 49 0.90 -5.83 -3.86
C LEU A 49 0.77 -5.12 -2.52
N VAL A 50 0.75 -5.86 -1.42
CA VAL A 50 0.69 -5.27 -0.08
C VAL A 50 1.91 -4.40 0.18
N ALA A 51 3.11 -4.87 -0.20
CA ALA A 51 4.35 -4.12 -0.01
C ALA A 51 4.36 -2.82 -0.82
N ALA A 52 3.72 -2.80 -1.99
CA ALA A 52 3.65 -1.61 -2.84
C ALA A 52 2.59 -0.61 -2.39
N ALA A 53 1.73 -0.95 -1.42
CA ALA A 53 0.59 -0.13 -1.04
C ALA A 53 0.96 1.30 -0.64
N PRO A 54 2.00 1.57 0.19
CA PRO A 54 2.34 2.95 0.53
C PRO A 54 2.73 3.77 -0.68
N ASP A 55 3.49 3.21 -1.61
CA ASP A 55 3.92 3.90 -2.82
C ASP A 55 2.75 4.15 -3.76
N LEU A 56 1.87 3.15 -3.92
CA LEU A 56 0.67 3.30 -4.74
C LEU A 56 -0.23 4.39 -4.19
N LEU A 57 -0.39 4.45 -2.88
CA LEU A 57 -1.20 5.49 -2.24
C LEU A 57 -0.59 6.88 -2.47
N ALA A 58 0.72 7.01 -2.27
CA ALA A 58 1.41 8.29 -2.47
C ALA A 58 1.29 8.78 -3.90
N GLU A 59 1.51 7.90 -4.89
CA GLU A 59 1.39 8.27 -6.29
C GLU A 59 -0.05 8.58 -6.68
N SER A 60 -1.02 7.84 -6.11
CA SER A 60 -2.44 8.09 -6.35
C SER A 60 -2.86 9.46 -5.83
N ARG A 61 -2.39 9.84 -4.66
CA ARG A 61 -2.67 11.18 -4.09
C ARG A 61 -2.04 12.28 -4.95
N ARG A 62 -0.84 12.05 -5.43
CA ARG A 62 -0.15 13.00 -6.30
C ARG A 62 -0.90 13.19 -7.61
N LEU A 63 -1.38 12.08 -8.20
CA LEU A 63 -2.18 12.14 -9.42
C LEU A 63 -3.50 12.88 -9.18
N LEU A 64 -4.18 12.60 -8.09
CA LEU A 64 -5.44 13.28 -7.75
C LEU A 64 -5.23 14.78 -7.66
N ALA A 65 -4.17 15.21 -6.97
CA ALA A 65 -3.86 16.64 -6.86
C ALA A 65 -3.61 17.28 -8.22
N ARG A 66 -2.90 16.58 -9.12
CA ARG A 66 -2.64 17.06 -10.47
C ARG A 66 -3.92 17.21 -11.27
N LEU A 67 -4.84 16.26 -11.17
CA LEU A 67 -6.11 16.33 -11.86
C LEU A 67 -6.96 17.51 -11.37
N GLN A 68 -6.93 17.77 -10.09
CA GLN A 68 -7.63 18.93 -9.51
C GLN A 68 -7.01 20.24 -9.97
N GLU A 69 -5.68 20.33 -10.03
CA GLU A 69 -4.98 21.53 -10.53
C GLU A 69 -5.30 21.80 -12.00
N MET A 70 -5.47 20.75 -12.79
CA MET A 70 -5.78 20.88 -14.21
C MET A 70 -7.24 21.21 -14.49
N ALA A 71 -8.03 21.44 -13.45
CA ALA A 71 -9.46 21.78 -13.52
C ALA A 71 -10.28 20.74 -14.31
N ILE A 72 -9.88 19.46 -14.22
CA ILE A 72 -10.63 18.37 -14.82
C ILE A 72 -11.89 18.14 -14.00
N HIS A 73 -12.99 17.85 -14.69
CA HIS A 73 -14.28 17.65 -14.02
C HIS A 73 -14.21 16.48 -13.03
N PRO A 74 -14.72 16.63 -11.79
CA PRO A 74 -14.62 15.59 -10.76
C PRO A 74 -15.16 14.22 -11.17
N SER A 75 -16.10 14.16 -12.12
CA SER A 75 -16.63 12.87 -12.59
C SER A 75 -15.56 11.97 -13.20
N HIS A 76 -14.46 12.56 -13.72
CA HIS A 76 -13.40 11.80 -14.35
C HIS A 76 -12.45 11.12 -13.35
N TYR A 77 -12.46 11.55 -12.08
CA TYR A 77 -11.57 10.96 -11.07
C TYR A 77 -12.30 10.57 -9.78
N ALA A 78 -13.63 10.46 -9.84
CA ALA A 78 -14.43 10.07 -8.67
C ALA A 78 -14.00 8.70 -8.12
N GLY A 79 -13.69 7.74 -9.02
CA GLY A 79 -13.23 6.41 -8.62
C GLY A 79 -11.88 6.46 -7.91
N LEU A 80 -10.95 7.28 -8.41
CA LEU A 80 -9.65 7.47 -7.78
C LEU A 80 -9.80 8.08 -6.38
N ALA A 81 -10.60 9.13 -6.26
CA ALA A 81 -10.84 9.79 -4.98
C ALA A 81 -11.47 8.83 -3.98
N ALA A 82 -12.44 8.03 -4.41
CA ALA A 82 -13.08 7.03 -3.55
C ALA A 82 -12.10 5.94 -3.12
N ALA A 83 -11.23 5.49 -4.01
CA ALA A 83 -10.23 4.48 -3.69
C ALA A 83 -9.23 5.00 -2.65
N ILE A 84 -8.80 6.25 -2.78
CA ILE A 84 -7.89 6.88 -1.81
C ILE A 84 -8.58 6.99 -0.44
N ALA A 85 -9.84 7.39 -0.42
CA ALA A 85 -10.60 7.52 0.83
C ALA A 85 -10.69 6.15 1.55
N ARG A 86 -10.98 5.08 0.80
CA ARG A 86 -11.02 3.74 1.38
C ARG A 86 -9.65 3.30 1.89
N ALA A 87 -8.59 3.61 1.16
CA ALA A 87 -7.23 3.22 1.53
C ALA A 87 -6.75 3.94 2.80
N THR A 88 -7.25 5.14 3.06
CA THR A 88 -6.88 5.93 4.23
C THR A 88 -7.86 5.79 5.39
N GLY A 89 -8.97 5.09 5.19
CA GLY A 89 -10.01 4.96 6.20
C GLY A 89 -10.93 6.17 6.30
N ASP A 90 -10.79 7.14 5.42
CA ASP A 90 -11.60 8.37 5.41
C ASP A 90 -12.85 8.15 4.55
N GLN A 91 -13.89 7.63 5.14
CA GLN A 91 -15.15 7.39 4.43
C GLN A 91 -16.21 8.37 4.79
#